data_863d58a5c156257fa9fbc1527b370a38
#
_entry.id   863d58a5c156257fa9fbc1527b370a38
#
_cell.length_a   1.000
_cell.length_b   1.000
_cell.length_c   1.000
_cell.angle_alpha   90.00
_cell.angle_beta   90.00
_cell.angle_gamma   90.00
#
_symmetry.space_group_name_H-M   'P 1'
#
loop_
_entity.id
_entity.type
_entity.pdbx_description
1 polymer ?
#
loop_
_entity_poly.entity_id
_entity_poly.type
_entity_poly.pdbx_seq_one_letter_code
_entity_poly.pdbx_strand_id
1 'polypeptide(L)'
;MELKVTQYAVADEIATITLSRPQRLNAWTGRMHTEYRWLLTEADCDPEVRAIIVTGAGRAFCAGADSRALEGHVAKGRYDAGTTEDIAKPGYGVRPEFDTDFAYHFGLTKPVIAAINGPAAGVGLVLACYADLRFAATGAKLTTSHGKLNLPAEYGLSWLLPRLIGLTRANDLLLTSRVALAEEALTMGLVNAVVPPEELLPYTQNYVRTMITTVSPRSLRETKRQIYSDLHRDVRSAVADAAALVERMTTEPDFAEGVSALLEKRLPQWAKRVQGLSK
;
A
#
# COMPACT_ATOMS: atom_id res chain seq x y z
N MET A 1 -14.73 15.03 -3.25
CA MET A 1 -13.98 15.79 -2.18
C MET A 1 -12.99 16.75 -2.85
N GLU A 2 -12.83 17.98 -2.32
CA GLU A 2 -11.77 18.88 -2.79
C GLU A 2 -10.41 18.47 -2.17
N LEU A 3 -9.45 18.12 -3.02
CA LEU A 3 -8.12 17.70 -2.59
C LEU A 3 -7.26 18.94 -2.29
N LYS A 4 -6.60 18.97 -1.12
CA LYS A 4 -5.75 20.09 -0.65
C LYS A 4 -4.31 19.67 -0.35
N VAL A 5 -4.11 18.40 0.01
CA VAL A 5 -2.82 17.87 0.47
C VAL A 5 -2.43 16.57 -0.24
N THR A 6 -3.22 16.16 -1.21
CA THR A 6 -2.96 15.04 -2.11
C THR A 6 -3.26 15.44 -3.55
N GLN A 7 -2.73 14.65 -4.49
CA GLN A 7 -3.08 14.73 -5.91
C GLN A 7 -3.47 13.33 -6.39
N TYR A 8 -4.33 13.27 -7.39
CA TYR A 8 -4.82 12.02 -7.97
C TYR A 8 -4.82 12.10 -9.48
N ALA A 9 -4.28 11.08 -10.11
CA ALA A 9 -4.30 10.93 -11.56
C ALA A 9 -4.51 9.46 -11.93
N VAL A 10 -5.23 9.21 -13.01
CA VAL A 10 -5.37 7.86 -13.60
C VAL A 10 -4.81 7.89 -15.01
N ALA A 11 -3.90 6.97 -15.30
CA ALA A 11 -3.34 6.76 -16.63
C ALA A 11 -3.02 5.28 -16.79
N ASP A 12 -3.26 4.71 -17.97
CA ASP A 12 -2.96 3.32 -18.30
C ASP A 12 -3.52 2.32 -17.26
N GLU A 13 -4.76 2.52 -16.81
CA GLU A 13 -5.44 1.72 -15.79
C GLU A 13 -4.75 1.75 -14.39
N ILE A 14 -3.85 2.68 -14.16
CA ILE A 14 -3.10 2.86 -12.91
C ILE A 14 -3.52 4.18 -12.27
N ALA A 15 -4.05 4.12 -11.05
CA ALA A 15 -4.25 5.30 -10.23
C ALA A 15 -2.94 5.68 -9.52
N THR A 16 -2.55 6.94 -9.58
CA THR A 16 -1.41 7.46 -8.83
C THR A 16 -1.90 8.46 -7.79
N ILE A 17 -1.68 8.15 -6.53
CA ILE A 17 -1.93 9.03 -5.39
C ILE A 17 -0.61 9.67 -4.99
N THR A 18 -0.53 10.99 -5.06
CA THR A 18 0.67 11.74 -4.65
C THR A 18 0.39 12.51 -3.36
N LEU A 19 1.15 12.21 -2.30
CA LEU A 19 1.13 13.01 -1.07
C LEU A 19 1.74 14.38 -1.39
N SER A 20 1.01 15.47 -1.24
CA SER A 20 1.37 16.77 -1.83
C SER A 20 1.42 17.90 -0.80
N ARG A 21 2.43 17.85 0.05
CA ARG A 21 2.87 18.94 0.94
C ARG A 21 4.41 19.05 0.89
N PRO A 22 5.02 19.26 -0.31
CA PRO A 22 6.48 19.13 -0.49
C PRO A 22 7.27 20.10 0.41
N GLN A 23 6.75 21.28 0.71
CA GLN A 23 7.34 22.27 1.64
C GLN A 23 7.41 21.78 3.08
N ARG A 24 6.67 20.73 3.44
CA ARG A 24 6.66 20.06 4.76
C ARG A 24 7.11 18.60 4.66
N LEU A 25 7.85 18.24 3.60
CA LEU A 25 8.28 16.86 3.33
C LEU A 25 7.13 15.84 3.39
N ASN A 26 5.94 16.24 2.94
CA ASN A 26 4.71 15.46 2.95
C ASN A 26 4.33 14.93 4.34
N ALA A 27 4.63 15.72 5.40
CA ALA A 27 4.29 15.37 6.77
C ALA A 27 2.79 15.11 6.91
N TRP A 28 2.46 14.01 7.60
CA TRP A 28 1.13 13.46 7.73
C TRP A 28 0.25 14.28 8.66
N THR A 29 -0.96 14.54 8.22
CA THR A 29 -1.99 15.27 8.98
C THR A 29 -3.29 14.51 8.92
N GLY A 30 -4.25 14.83 9.78
CA GLY A 30 -5.62 14.30 9.70
C GLY A 30 -6.25 14.54 8.33
N ARG A 31 -6.04 15.73 7.73
CA ARG A 31 -6.52 16.02 6.37
C ARG A 31 -5.91 15.09 5.33
N MET A 32 -4.60 14.82 5.41
CA MET A 32 -3.94 13.90 4.48
C MET A 32 -4.44 12.48 4.67
N HIS A 33 -4.66 12.05 5.92
CA HIS A 33 -5.26 10.75 6.22
C HIS A 33 -6.64 10.60 5.55
N THR A 34 -7.49 11.61 5.71
CA THR A 34 -8.83 11.65 5.12
C THR A 34 -8.81 11.57 3.60
N GLU A 35 -8.03 12.46 2.95
CA GLU A 35 -7.94 12.48 1.49
C GLU A 35 -7.36 11.16 0.95
N TYR A 36 -6.32 10.65 1.59
CA TYR A 36 -5.66 9.41 1.19
C TYR A 36 -6.62 8.21 1.24
N ARG A 37 -7.35 8.04 2.34
CA ARG A 37 -8.33 6.95 2.49
C ARG A 37 -9.45 7.06 1.47
N TRP A 38 -9.98 8.26 1.28
CA TRP A 38 -11.01 8.51 0.28
C TRP A 38 -10.50 8.17 -1.12
N LEU A 39 -9.29 8.59 -1.50
CA LEU A 39 -8.69 8.29 -2.80
C LEU A 39 -8.46 6.79 -3.02
N LEU A 40 -8.04 6.07 -1.99
CA LEU A 40 -7.91 4.61 -2.09
C LEU A 40 -9.27 3.94 -2.37
N THR A 41 -10.34 4.42 -1.73
CA THR A 41 -11.70 3.92 -1.98
C THR A 41 -12.16 4.22 -3.39
N GLU A 42 -11.99 5.46 -3.84
CA GLU A 42 -12.33 5.86 -5.22
C GLU A 42 -11.58 4.99 -6.23
N ALA A 43 -10.26 4.84 -6.06
CA ALA A 43 -9.44 4.03 -6.93
C ALA A 43 -9.83 2.54 -6.89
N ASP A 44 -10.17 1.99 -5.72
CA ASP A 44 -10.57 0.59 -5.58
C ASP A 44 -11.95 0.32 -6.20
N CYS A 45 -12.86 1.28 -6.15
CA CYS A 45 -14.19 1.19 -6.76
C CYS A 45 -14.23 1.50 -8.26
N ASP A 46 -13.25 2.26 -8.79
CA ASP A 46 -13.23 2.68 -10.19
C ASP A 46 -12.95 1.47 -11.12
N PRO A 47 -13.87 1.09 -12.03
CA PRO A 47 -13.67 -0.04 -12.93
C PRO A 47 -12.52 0.14 -13.92
N GLU A 48 -12.11 1.38 -14.22
CA GLU A 48 -11.01 1.69 -15.13
C GLU A 48 -9.64 1.63 -14.43
N VAL A 49 -9.59 1.44 -13.12
CA VAL A 49 -8.34 1.30 -12.35
C VAL A 49 -8.08 -0.17 -12.03
N ARG A 50 -6.85 -0.64 -12.22
CA ARG A 50 -6.42 -2.01 -11.94
C ARG A 50 -5.35 -2.11 -10.87
N ALA A 51 -4.61 -1.03 -10.61
CA ALA A 51 -3.61 -0.95 -9.55
C ALA A 51 -3.46 0.50 -9.08
N ILE A 52 -2.90 0.67 -7.87
CA ILE A 52 -2.74 1.96 -7.21
C ILE A 52 -1.26 2.17 -6.87
N ILE A 53 -0.69 3.27 -7.32
CA ILE A 53 0.66 3.72 -6.91
C ILE A 53 0.52 4.86 -5.92
N VAL A 54 1.32 4.82 -4.85
CA VAL A 54 1.41 5.90 -3.86
C VAL A 54 2.83 6.44 -3.86
N THR A 55 2.98 7.76 -3.97
CA THR A 55 4.28 8.44 -3.95
C THR A 55 4.18 9.81 -3.25
N GLY A 56 5.29 10.51 -3.10
CA GLY A 56 5.34 11.84 -2.50
C GLY A 56 5.75 12.92 -3.52
N ALA A 57 5.16 14.10 -3.41
CA ALA A 57 5.60 15.27 -4.17
C ALA A 57 6.96 15.77 -3.65
N GLY A 58 7.85 16.20 -4.57
CA GLY A 58 9.15 16.73 -4.23
C GLY A 58 10.13 15.68 -3.71
N ARG A 59 10.92 16.02 -2.70
CA ARG A 59 12.10 15.24 -2.26
C ARG A 59 11.85 14.19 -1.18
N ALA A 60 10.60 13.99 -0.75
CA ALA A 60 10.27 13.04 0.31
C ALA A 60 9.03 12.23 -0.04
N PHE A 61 8.98 11.00 0.43
CA PHE A 61 7.75 10.21 0.42
C PHE A 61 6.79 10.76 1.50
N CYS A 62 7.12 10.59 2.77
CA CYS A 62 6.42 11.15 3.91
C CYS A 62 7.34 11.14 5.14
N ALA A 63 7.65 12.30 5.68
CA ALA A 63 8.63 12.45 6.78
C ALA A 63 8.04 12.20 8.17
N GLY A 64 6.84 11.62 8.28
CA GLY A 64 6.19 11.32 9.55
C GLY A 64 5.08 12.30 9.91
N ALA A 65 4.62 12.28 11.17
CA ALA A 65 3.58 13.18 11.64
C ALA A 65 4.00 14.67 11.54
N ASP A 66 3.06 15.54 11.22
CA ASP A 66 3.32 16.98 11.18
C ASP A 66 3.66 17.49 12.60
N SER A 67 4.76 18.25 12.73
CA SER A 67 5.24 18.75 14.03
C SER A 67 4.20 19.59 14.78
N ARG A 68 3.38 20.36 14.07
CA ARG A 68 2.29 21.13 14.69
C ARG A 68 1.18 20.24 15.25
N ALA A 69 0.94 19.09 14.62
CA ALA A 69 0.01 18.11 15.16
C ALA A 69 0.59 17.50 16.45
N LEU A 70 1.88 17.19 16.48
CA LEU A 70 2.56 16.70 17.69
C LEU A 70 2.53 17.74 18.83
N GLU A 71 2.80 19.02 18.54
CA GLU A 71 2.65 20.12 19.51
C GLU A 71 1.21 20.20 20.06
N GLY A 72 0.20 20.03 19.19
CA GLY A 72 -1.20 19.98 19.57
C GLY A 72 -1.52 18.81 20.52
N HIS A 73 -0.92 17.64 20.32
CA HIS A 73 -1.09 16.48 21.23
C HIS A 73 -0.49 16.79 22.62
N VAL A 74 0.70 17.39 22.66
CA VAL A 74 1.33 17.80 23.91
C VAL A 74 0.43 18.80 24.66
N ALA A 75 -0.07 19.82 23.95
CA ALA A 75 -0.93 20.84 24.54
C ALA A 75 -2.26 20.29 25.06
N LYS A 76 -2.83 19.27 24.40
CA LYS A 76 -4.10 18.63 24.79
C LYS A 76 -3.92 17.50 25.82
N GLY A 77 -2.68 17.06 26.07
CA GLY A 77 -2.37 15.92 26.92
C GLY A 77 -2.97 14.58 26.43
N ARG A 78 -3.32 14.50 25.13
CA ARG A 78 -3.86 13.28 24.48
C ARG A 78 -3.58 13.25 23.00
N TYR A 79 -3.53 12.06 22.45
CA TYR A 79 -3.48 11.86 20.99
C TYR A 79 -4.79 12.34 20.35
N ASP A 80 -4.66 13.07 19.26
CA ASP A 80 -5.79 13.55 18.48
C ASP A 80 -5.41 13.44 16.98
N ALA A 81 -6.03 12.52 16.28
CA ALA A 81 -5.79 12.29 14.86
C ALA A 81 -6.16 13.51 13.98
N GLY A 82 -6.92 14.48 14.54
CA GLY A 82 -7.32 15.69 13.82
C GLY A 82 -8.28 15.44 12.66
N THR A 83 -8.93 14.28 12.64
CA THR A 83 -9.88 13.85 11.61
C THR A 83 -11.25 13.69 12.22
N THR A 84 -12.29 14.14 11.52
CA THR A 84 -13.67 13.86 11.93
C THR A 84 -14.00 12.39 11.68
N GLU A 85 -14.78 11.75 12.56
CA GLU A 85 -15.04 10.32 12.52
C GLU A 85 -15.70 9.85 11.21
N ASP A 86 -16.60 10.67 10.64
CA ASP A 86 -17.29 10.39 9.38
C ASP A 86 -16.36 10.39 8.15
N ILE A 87 -15.26 11.14 8.22
CA ILE A 87 -14.26 11.23 7.15
C ILE A 87 -13.14 10.18 7.33
N ALA A 88 -12.89 9.76 8.58
CA ALA A 88 -11.81 8.82 8.91
C ALA A 88 -12.18 7.34 8.70
N LYS A 89 -13.40 7.03 8.29
CA LYS A 89 -13.83 5.64 8.10
C LYS A 89 -13.12 4.98 6.91
N PRO A 90 -12.84 3.66 7.00
CA PRO A 90 -12.33 2.89 5.89
C PRO A 90 -13.23 3.00 4.66
N GLY A 91 -12.62 2.78 3.50
CA GLY A 91 -13.33 2.79 2.25
C GLY A 91 -14.39 1.69 2.13
N TYR A 92 -15.32 1.86 1.21
CA TYR A 92 -16.37 0.89 0.91
C TYR A 92 -15.78 -0.45 0.46
N GLY A 93 -16.36 -1.54 0.97
CA GLY A 93 -15.97 -2.89 0.57
C GLY A 93 -14.70 -3.41 1.22
N VAL A 94 -14.11 -2.68 2.14
CA VAL A 94 -13.02 -3.20 2.96
C VAL A 94 -13.58 -4.26 3.91
N ARG A 95 -12.90 -5.38 3.98
CA ARG A 95 -13.30 -6.50 4.83
C ARG A 95 -13.16 -6.10 6.30
N PRO A 96 -14.15 -6.44 7.16
CA PRO A 96 -14.19 -5.99 8.56
C PRO A 96 -12.93 -6.30 9.36
N GLU A 97 -12.27 -7.43 9.12
CA GLU A 97 -11.04 -7.83 9.79
C GLU A 97 -9.83 -6.92 9.49
N PHE A 98 -9.90 -6.14 8.42
CA PHE A 98 -8.89 -5.17 8.01
C PHE A 98 -9.36 -3.71 8.18
N ASP A 99 -10.57 -3.49 8.70
CA ASP A 99 -11.16 -2.16 8.86
C ASP A 99 -10.58 -1.41 10.07
N THR A 100 -9.27 -1.16 10.03
CA THR A 100 -8.54 -0.38 11.03
C THR A 100 -7.40 0.40 10.35
N ASP A 101 -6.85 1.39 11.03
CA ASP A 101 -5.86 2.31 10.49
C ASP A 101 -4.72 1.59 9.77
N PHE A 102 -4.50 1.97 8.51
CA PHE A 102 -3.56 1.43 7.54
C PHE A 102 -3.77 -0.05 7.16
N ALA A 103 -4.25 -0.92 8.07
CA ALA A 103 -4.55 -2.31 7.72
C ALA A 103 -5.65 -2.42 6.64
N TYR A 104 -6.45 -1.38 6.45
CA TYR A 104 -7.43 -1.32 5.36
C TYR A 104 -6.82 -1.52 3.96
N HIS A 105 -5.51 -1.29 3.76
CA HIS A 105 -4.81 -1.62 2.52
C HIS A 105 -4.96 -3.11 2.15
N PHE A 106 -4.94 -3.99 3.15
CA PHE A 106 -5.07 -5.43 2.96
C PHE A 106 -6.49 -5.84 2.54
N GLY A 107 -7.48 -5.00 2.89
CA GLY A 107 -8.88 -5.21 2.52
C GLY A 107 -9.24 -4.69 1.13
N LEU A 108 -8.39 -3.89 0.48
CA LEU A 108 -8.61 -3.41 -0.88
C LEU A 108 -8.51 -4.55 -1.90
N THR A 109 -9.27 -4.45 -2.98
CA THR A 109 -9.30 -5.46 -4.04
C THR A 109 -8.16 -5.31 -5.04
N LYS A 110 -7.57 -4.12 -5.15
CA LYS A 110 -6.49 -3.79 -6.07
C LYS A 110 -5.15 -3.73 -5.38
N PRO A 111 -4.05 -4.10 -6.06
CA PRO A 111 -2.71 -3.92 -5.53
C PRO A 111 -2.39 -2.45 -5.27
N VAL A 112 -1.75 -2.18 -4.12
CA VAL A 112 -1.22 -0.87 -3.74
C VAL A 112 0.30 -0.94 -3.73
N ILE A 113 0.96 -0.05 -4.46
CA ILE A 113 2.41 -0.04 -4.64
C ILE A 113 2.99 1.26 -4.11
N ALA A 114 3.91 1.20 -3.16
CA ALA A 114 4.63 2.36 -2.67
C ALA A 114 5.85 2.66 -3.53
N ALA A 115 5.89 3.83 -4.16
CA ALA A 115 7.06 4.41 -4.82
C ALA A 115 7.71 5.44 -3.88
N ILE A 116 8.70 4.98 -3.10
CA ILE A 116 9.33 5.72 -2.00
C ILE A 116 10.40 6.64 -2.59
N ASN A 117 10.02 7.86 -2.98
CA ASN A 117 10.87 8.82 -3.68
C ASN A 117 11.88 9.56 -2.79
N GLY A 118 11.91 9.29 -1.49
CA GLY A 118 12.81 9.91 -0.52
C GLY A 118 12.46 9.52 0.90
N PRO A 119 12.78 10.35 1.92
CA PRO A 119 12.55 10.01 3.31
C PRO A 119 11.14 9.50 3.62
N ALA A 120 11.06 8.35 4.29
CA ALA A 120 9.86 7.72 4.83
C ALA A 120 10.08 7.45 6.33
N ALA A 121 9.43 8.23 7.19
CA ALA A 121 9.66 8.18 8.64
C ALA A 121 8.34 8.03 9.42
N GLY A 122 8.36 7.32 10.55
CA GLY A 122 7.17 7.12 11.38
C GLY A 122 5.99 6.62 10.56
N VAL A 123 4.88 7.35 10.57
CA VAL A 123 3.69 7.01 9.78
C VAL A 123 3.96 6.89 8.27
N GLY A 124 4.97 7.59 7.73
CA GLY A 124 5.39 7.44 6.33
C GLY A 124 5.99 6.06 6.05
N LEU A 125 6.77 5.51 6.97
CA LEU A 125 7.25 4.13 6.86
C LEU A 125 6.12 3.12 7.08
N VAL A 126 5.22 3.37 8.02
CA VAL A 126 4.01 2.55 8.23
C VAL A 126 3.23 2.44 6.93
N LEU A 127 2.91 3.58 6.31
CA LEU A 127 2.19 3.65 5.03
C LEU A 127 2.87 2.80 3.95
N ALA A 128 4.19 2.91 3.81
CA ALA A 128 4.95 2.10 2.86
C ALA A 128 4.90 0.61 3.20
N CYS A 129 4.98 0.23 4.48
CA CYS A 129 4.93 -1.17 4.91
C CYS A 129 3.57 -1.84 4.61
N TYR A 130 2.47 -1.09 4.66
CA TYR A 130 1.14 -1.61 4.33
C TYR A 130 0.86 -1.71 2.83
N ALA A 131 1.70 -1.15 1.96
CA ALA A 131 1.59 -1.40 0.52
C ALA A 131 1.94 -2.87 0.19
N ASP A 132 1.40 -3.40 -0.90
CA ASP A 132 1.68 -4.77 -1.35
C ASP A 132 3.13 -4.90 -1.86
N LEU A 133 3.59 -3.91 -2.63
CA LEU A 133 4.96 -3.81 -3.15
C LEU A 133 5.56 -2.45 -2.78
N ARG A 134 6.88 -2.40 -2.67
CA ARG A 134 7.65 -1.20 -2.34
C ARG A 134 8.86 -1.07 -3.25
N PHE A 135 8.96 0.06 -3.94
CA PHE A 135 10.16 0.45 -4.69
C PHE A 135 10.70 1.73 -4.06
N ALA A 136 12.01 1.90 -4.02
CA ALA A 136 12.64 3.05 -3.37
C ALA A 136 13.65 3.74 -4.28
N ALA A 137 13.77 5.05 -4.11
CA ALA A 137 14.85 5.81 -4.71
C ALA A 137 16.17 5.54 -3.98
N THR A 138 17.27 5.48 -4.72
CA THR A 138 18.63 5.40 -4.17
C THR A 138 18.81 6.45 -3.07
N GLY A 139 19.39 6.02 -1.94
CA GLY A 139 19.67 6.88 -0.79
C GLY A 139 18.43 7.32 0.00
N ALA A 140 17.23 6.85 -0.31
CA ALA A 140 16.05 7.13 0.49
C ALA A 140 16.24 6.63 1.94
N LYS A 141 15.83 7.45 2.91
CA LYS A 141 16.00 7.21 4.34
C LYS A 141 14.71 6.67 4.95
N LEU A 142 14.79 5.50 5.56
CA LEU A 142 13.66 4.80 6.18
C LEU A 142 13.91 4.70 7.69
N THR A 143 12.93 5.07 8.51
CA THR A 143 13.04 4.97 9.97
C THR A 143 11.68 4.84 10.62
N THR A 144 11.58 4.07 11.69
CA THR A 144 10.36 3.96 12.50
C THR A 144 10.11 5.21 13.33
N SER A 145 11.16 5.91 13.73
CA SER A 145 11.16 7.18 14.50
C SER A 145 10.46 7.16 15.88
N HIS A 146 9.51 6.28 16.12
CA HIS A 146 8.60 6.28 17.29
C HIS A 146 9.36 6.24 18.62
N GLY A 147 10.43 5.44 18.73
CA GLY A 147 11.21 5.31 19.98
C GLY A 147 11.88 6.61 20.43
N LYS A 148 12.18 7.52 19.49
CA LYS A 148 12.75 8.85 19.78
C LYS A 148 11.72 9.84 20.34
N LEU A 149 10.43 9.50 20.24
CA LEU A 149 9.31 10.32 20.71
C LEU A 149 8.58 9.69 21.90
N ASN A 150 9.18 8.67 22.54
CA ASN A 150 8.55 7.91 23.64
C ASN A 150 7.20 7.28 23.22
N LEU A 151 7.10 6.85 21.96
CA LEU A 151 5.93 6.17 21.40
C LEU A 151 6.24 4.67 21.21
N PRO A 152 5.25 3.78 21.32
CA PRO A 152 5.40 2.37 20.95
C PRO A 152 5.44 2.22 19.42
N ALA A 153 5.66 1.01 18.94
CA ALA A 153 5.52 0.69 17.52
C ALA A 153 4.07 0.92 17.07
N GLU A 154 3.86 2.00 16.29
CA GLU A 154 2.54 2.50 15.95
C GLU A 154 1.86 1.66 14.85
N TYR A 155 0.55 1.73 14.79
CA TYR A 155 -0.29 1.19 13.71
C TYR A 155 0.00 -0.28 13.36
N GLY A 156 0.30 -1.10 14.35
CA GLY A 156 0.59 -2.53 14.14
C GLY A 156 1.94 -2.83 13.47
N LEU A 157 2.87 -1.88 13.41
CA LEU A 157 4.17 -2.10 12.79
C LEU A 157 4.98 -3.20 13.51
N SER A 158 4.78 -3.40 14.83
CA SER A 158 5.33 -4.53 15.58
C SER A 158 4.84 -5.91 15.13
N TRP A 159 3.64 -5.96 14.56
CA TRP A 159 3.08 -7.17 13.97
C TRP A 159 3.56 -7.35 12.50
N LEU A 160 3.57 -6.25 11.73
CA LEU A 160 3.81 -6.30 10.29
C LEU A 160 5.30 -6.43 9.95
N LEU A 161 6.16 -5.60 10.56
CA LEU A 161 7.56 -5.52 10.16
C LEU A 161 8.32 -6.85 10.32
N PRO A 162 8.13 -7.63 11.43
CA PRO A 162 8.73 -8.96 11.54
C PRO A 162 8.29 -9.95 10.45
N ARG A 163 7.10 -9.77 9.90
CA ARG A 163 6.58 -10.59 8.80
C ARG A 163 7.17 -10.19 7.45
N LEU A 164 7.57 -8.95 7.30
CA LEU A 164 8.23 -8.46 6.08
C LEU A 164 9.73 -8.82 6.05
N ILE A 165 10.46 -8.61 7.14
CA ILE A 165 11.94 -8.69 7.15
C ILE A 165 12.53 -9.67 8.17
N GLY A 166 11.69 -10.45 8.83
CA GLY A 166 12.10 -11.34 9.91
C GLY A 166 12.34 -10.62 11.24
N LEU A 167 12.25 -11.39 12.34
CA LEU A 167 12.25 -10.84 13.69
C LEU A 167 13.52 -10.07 14.04
N THR A 168 14.70 -10.60 13.66
CA THR A 168 15.99 -9.99 14.00
C THR A 168 16.14 -8.59 13.41
N ARG A 169 15.84 -8.42 12.12
CA ARG A 169 15.94 -7.12 11.43
C ARG A 169 14.85 -6.16 11.88
N ALA A 170 13.65 -6.67 12.14
CA ALA A 170 12.56 -5.88 12.68
C ALA A 170 12.88 -5.34 14.08
N ASN A 171 13.44 -6.17 14.97
CA ASN A 171 13.88 -5.75 16.30
C ASN A 171 14.93 -4.64 16.22
N ASP A 172 15.90 -4.77 15.33
CA ASP A 172 16.92 -3.71 15.12
C ASP A 172 16.24 -2.37 14.78
N LEU A 173 15.37 -2.34 13.78
CA LEU A 173 14.70 -1.09 13.38
C LEU A 173 13.70 -0.58 14.41
N LEU A 174 12.93 -1.46 15.06
CA LEU A 174 11.89 -1.07 16.01
C LEU A 174 12.48 -0.59 17.33
N LEU A 175 13.50 -1.28 17.86
CA LEU A 175 14.08 -0.94 19.16
C LEU A 175 15.03 0.27 19.10
N THR A 176 15.74 0.43 17.98
CA THR A 176 16.72 1.52 17.85
C THR A 176 16.13 2.78 17.22
N SER A 177 15.04 2.67 16.47
CA SER A 177 14.52 3.74 15.61
C SER A 177 15.61 4.40 14.75
N ARG A 178 16.63 3.62 14.37
CA ARG A 178 17.71 4.10 13.50
C ARG A 178 17.22 4.33 12.08
N VAL A 179 18.01 5.03 11.31
CA VAL A 179 17.79 5.17 9.87
C VAL A 179 18.41 3.96 9.16
N ALA A 180 17.66 3.34 8.26
CA ALA A 180 18.17 2.46 7.24
C ALA A 180 18.09 3.17 5.87
N LEU A 181 19.08 2.99 5.02
CA LEU A 181 19.04 3.48 3.65
C LEU A 181 18.28 2.49 2.76
N ALA A 182 17.81 2.95 1.61
CA ALA A 182 17.06 2.13 0.65
C ALA A 182 17.83 0.85 0.26
N GLU A 183 19.15 0.94 0.10
CA GLU A 183 20.02 -0.17 -0.28
C GLU A 183 20.07 -1.23 0.84
N GLU A 184 20.13 -0.80 2.09
CA GLU A 184 20.04 -1.68 3.24
C GLU A 184 18.63 -2.30 3.33
N ALA A 185 17.59 -1.51 3.10
CA ALA A 185 16.21 -1.98 3.07
C ALA A 185 15.98 -3.04 1.97
N LEU A 186 16.64 -2.92 0.82
CA LEU A 186 16.66 -3.96 -0.22
C LEU A 186 17.32 -5.24 0.28
N THR A 187 18.47 -5.14 0.91
CA THR A 187 19.18 -6.29 1.50
C THR A 187 18.37 -6.98 2.60
N MET A 188 17.56 -6.23 3.33
CA MET A 188 16.65 -6.75 4.34
C MET A 188 15.41 -7.43 3.75
N GLY A 189 15.07 -7.14 2.49
CA GLY A 189 13.82 -7.56 1.87
C GLY A 189 12.64 -6.63 2.20
N LEU A 190 12.90 -5.42 2.73
CA LEU A 190 11.84 -4.45 3.03
C LEU A 190 11.34 -3.76 1.76
N VAL A 191 12.18 -3.55 0.76
CA VAL A 191 11.80 -3.03 -0.55
C VAL A 191 12.15 -4.02 -1.66
N ASN A 192 11.39 -3.99 -2.75
CA ASN A 192 11.50 -4.93 -3.87
C ASN A 192 12.60 -4.53 -4.87
N ALA A 193 12.86 -3.22 -5.01
CA ALA A 193 13.95 -2.70 -5.84
C ALA A 193 14.35 -1.30 -5.36
N VAL A 194 15.58 -0.91 -5.73
CA VAL A 194 16.13 0.43 -5.54
C VAL A 194 16.62 0.91 -6.90
N VAL A 195 16.20 2.12 -7.30
CA VAL A 195 16.52 2.71 -8.59
C VAL A 195 16.88 4.19 -8.42
N PRO A 196 17.53 4.85 -9.41
CA PRO A 196 17.76 6.29 -9.37
C PRO A 196 16.46 7.08 -9.13
N PRO A 197 16.51 8.20 -8.39
CA PRO A 197 15.31 8.97 -8.04
C PRO A 197 14.44 9.36 -9.25
N GLU A 198 15.07 9.77 -10.34
CA GLU A 198 14.42 10.17 -11.60
C GLU A 198 13.76 9.00 -12.34
N GLU A 199 14.21 7.78 -12.10
CA GLU A 199 13.67 6.57 -12.71
C GLU A 199 12.57 5.92 -11.88
N LEU A 200 12.41 6.28 -10.59
CA LEU A 200 11.55 5.56 -9.67
C LEU A 200 10.10 5.45 -10.15
N LEU A 201 9.49 6.56 -10.51
CA LEU A 201 8.09 6.54 -10.93
C LEU A 201 7.90 5.85 -12.28
N PRO A 202 8.71 6.12 -13.33
CA PRO A 202 8.68 5.36 -14.58
C PRO A 202 8.90 3.85 -14.38
N TYR A 203 9.86 3.45 -13.57
CA TYR A 203 10.11 2.04 -13.23
C TYR A 203 8.90 1.39 -12.59
N THR A 204 8.33 2.06 -11.56
CA THR A 204 7.16 1.56 -10.83
C THR A 204 5.96 1.40 -11.77
N GLN A 205 5.69 2.41 -12.60
CA GLN A 205 4.60 2.37 -13.59
C GLN A 205 4.79 1.24 -14.59
N ASN A 206 6.00 1.04 -15.10
CA ASN A 206 6.28 -0.04 -16.04
C ASN A 206 6.13 -1.43 -15.40
N TYR A 207 6.60 -1.61 -14.18
CA TYR A 207 6.42 -2.84 -13.43
C TYR A 207 4.92 -3.15 -13.23
N VAL A 208 4.17 -2.15 -12.78
CA VAL A 208 2.72 -2.29 -12.55
C VAL A 208 1.98 -2.55 -13.84
N ARG A 209 2.32 -1.85 -14.93
CA ARG A 209 1.73 -2.07 -16.25
C ARG A 209 1.96 -3.51 -16.72
N THR A 210 3.18 -4.04 -16.57
CA THR A 210 3.48 -5.44 -16.88
C THR A 210 2.62 -6.38 -16.06
N MET A 211 2.53 -6.16 -14.74
CA MET A 211 1.72 -6.97 -13.84
C MET A 211 0.24 -6.99 -14.27
N ILE A 212 -0.38 -5.84 -14.46
CA ILE A 212 -1.81 -5.77 -14.79
C ILE A 212 -2.13 -6.23 -16.22
N THR A 213 -1.16 -6.20 -17.13
CA THR A 213 -1.33 -6.72 -18.49
C THR A 213 -1.24 -8.24 -18.52
N THR A 214 -0.33 -8.83 -17.76
CA THR A 214 -0.05 -10.27 -17.81
C THR A 214 -0.88 -11.09 -16.83
N VAL A 215 -1.40 -10.51 -15.76
CA VAL A 215 -2.16 -11.20 -14.72
C VAL A 215 -3.63 -10.77 -14.72
N SER A 216 -4.56 -11.74 -14.69
CA SER A 216 -5.99 -11.46 -14.63
C SER A 216 -6.35 -10.59 -13.42
N PRO A 217 -7.23 -9.57 -13.57
CA PRO A 217 -7.71 -8.76 -12.45
C PRO A 217 -8.33 -9.56 -11.32
N ARG A 218 -9.01 -10.65 -11.65
CA ARG A 218 -9.60 -11.55 -10.66
C ARG A 218 -8.55 -12.33 -9.91
N SER A 219 -7.52 -12.83 -10.62
CA SER A 219 -6.40 -13.52 -10.01
C SER A 219 -5.64 -12.60 -9.05
N LEU A 220 -5.34 -11.36 -9.44
CA LEU A 220 -4.71 -10.35 -8.56
C LEU A 220 -5.53 -10.14 -7.29
N ARG A 221 -6.84 -9.94 -7.41
CA ARG A 221 -7.75 -9.72 -6.28
C ARG A 221 -7.77 -10.91 -5.33
N GLU A 222 -8.01 -12.13 -5.85
CA GLU A 222 -8.12 -13.32 -5.00
C GLU A 222 -6.78 -13.70 -4.38
N THR A 223 -5.68 -13.57 -5.11
CA THR A 223 -4.33 -13.81 -4.57
C THR A 223 -4.00 -12.81 -3.45
N LYS A 224 -4.29 -11.51 -3.64
CA LYS A 224 -4.12 -10.51 -2.58
C LYS A 224 -4.95 -10.88 -1.34
N ARG A 225 -6.22 -11.23 -1.53
CA ARG A 225 -7.10 -11.68 -0.45
C ARG A 225 -6.52 -12.89 0.28
N GLN A 226 -6.04 -13.91 -0.45
CA GLN A 226 -5.43 -15.11 0.15
C GLN A 226 -4.21 -14.74 0.98
N ILE A 227 -3.26 -13.98 0.43
CA ILE A 227 -2.03 -13.58 1.13
C ILE A 227 -2.35 -13.02 2.52
N TYR A 228 -3.23 -12.02 2.61
CA TYR A 228 -3.50 -11.36 3.89
C TYR A 228 -4.43 -12.14 4.80
N SER A 229 -5.37 -12.93 4.26
CA SER A 229 -6.22 -13.80 5.07
C SER A 229 -5.41 -14.95 5.69
N ASP A 230 -4.46 -15.50 4.94
CA ASP A 230 -3.70 -16.68 5.36
C ASP A 230 -2.64 -16.34 6.41
N LEU A 231 -2.33 -15.06 6.62
CA LEU A 231 -1.56 -14.60 7.80
C LEU A 231 -2.26 -14.94 9.13
N HIS A 232 -3.55 -15.24 9.12
CA HIS A 232 -4.38 -15.52 10.29
C HIS A 232 -4.97 -16.94 10.29
N ARG A 233 -4.60 -17.79 9.31
CA ARG A 233 -5.15 -19.13 9.15
C ARG A 233 -4.08 -20.21 9.30
N ASP A 234 -4.56 -21.42 9.58
CA ASP A 234 -3.75 -22.64 9.44
C ASP A 234 -3.66 -23.07 7.97
N VAL A 235 -2.62 -23.85 7.65
CA VAL A 235 -2.33 -24.28 6.26
C VAL A 235 -3.45 -25.12 5.66
N ARG A 236 -4.16 -25.95 6.45
CA ARG A 236 -5.25 -26.79 5.95
C ARG A 236 -6.39 -25.92 5.43
N SER A 237 -6.78 -24.91 6.21
CA SER A 237 -7.82 -23.95 5.84
C SER A 237 -7.43 -23.13 4.61
N ALA A 238 -6.16 -22.72 4.49
CA ALA A 238 -5.64 -22.02 3.31
C ALA A 238 -5.70 -22.88 2.05
N VAL A 239 -5.30 -24.16 2.13
CA VAL A 239 -5.36 -25.11 1.01
C VAL A 239 -6.81 -25.39 0.59
N ALA A 240 -7.73 -25.55 1.54
CA ALA A 240 -9.15 -25.75 1.25
C ALA A 240 -9.78 -24.55 0.54
N ASP A 241 -9.48 -23.31 0.99
CA ASP A 241 -9.92 -22.07 0.32
C ASP A 241 -9.34 -21.99 -1.10
N ALA A 242 -8.06 -22.30 -1.28
CA ALA A 242 -7.42 -22.29 -2.58
C ALA A 242 -8.07 -23.31 -3.55
N ALA A 243 -8.39 -24.51 -3.09
CA ALA A 243 -9.05 -25.55 -3.91
C ALA A 243 -10.44 -25.08 -4.38
N ALA A 244 -11.24 -24.51 -3.48
CA ALA A 244 -12.57 -23.97 -3.82
C ALA A 244 -12.47 -22.80 -4.81
N LEU A 245 -11.44 -21.94 -4.67
CA LEU A 245 -11.18 -20.85 -5.61
C LEU A 245 -10.80 -21.36 -7.00
N VAL A 246 -9.92 -22.36 -7.09
CA VAL A 246 -9.53 -22.99 -8.36
C VAL A 246 -10.76 -23.54 -9.07
N GLU A 247 -11.59 -24.34 -8.38
CA GLU A 247 -12.80 -24.91 -8.94
C GLU A 247 -13.73 -23.81 -9.53
N ARG A 248 -13.94 -22.72 -8.79
CA ARG A 248 -14.75 -21.60 -9.25
C ARG A 248 -14.11 -20.85 -10.42
N MET A 249 -12.84 -20.49 -10.29
CA MET A 249 -12.17 -19.60 -11.24
C MET A 249 -11.90 -20.28 -12.60
N THR A 250 -11.76 -21.59 -12.64
CA THR A 250 -11.62 -22.35 -13.90
C THR A 250 -12.88 -22.31 -14.77
N THR A 251 -14.04 -21.97 -14.23
CA THR A 251 -15.28 -21.77 -14.99
C THR A 251 -15.47 -20.34 -15.49
N GLU A 252 -14.57 -19.42 -15.13
CA GLU A 252 -14.66 -18.01 -15.51
C GLU A 252 -14.03 -17.73 -16.89
N PRO A 253 -14.52 -16.68 -17.62
CA PRO A 253 -13.99 -16.34 -18.95
C PRO A 253 -12.50 -16.05 -18.97
N ASP A 254 -11.95 -15.40 -17.93
CA ASP A 254 -10.52 -15.09 -17.83
C ASP A 254 -9.64 -16.34 -17.81
N PHE A 255 -10.15 -17.50 -17.32
CA PHE A 255 -9.39 -18.75 -17.38
C PHE A 255 -9.25 -19.23 -18.83
N ALA A 256 -10.33 -19.21 -19.60
CA ALA A 256 -10.30 -19.61 -21.01
C ALA A 256 -9.38 -18.69 -21.83
N GLU A 257 -9.46 -17.37 -21.59
CA GLU A 257 -8.57 -16.38 -22.23
C GLU A 257 -7.10 -16.62 -21.85
N GLY A 258 -6.81 -16.86 -20.57
CA GLY A 258 -5.45 -17.15 -20.10
C GLY A 258 -4.86 -18.39 -20.77
N VAL A 259 -5.64 -19.47 -20.92
CA VAL A 259 -5.23 -20.68 -21.62
C VAL A 259 -4.99 -20.42 -23.11
N SER A 260 -5.91 -19.72 -23.78
CA SER A 260 -5.76 -19.37 -25.21
C SER A 260 -4.52 -18.53 -25.45
N ALA A 261 -4.32 -17.47 -24.65
CA ALA A 261 -3.16 -16.58 -24.74
C ALA A 261 -1.83 -17.35 -24.55
N LEU A 262 -1.80 -18.30 -23.60
CA LEU A 262 -0.64 -19.15 -23.36
C LEU A 262 -0.32 -20.05 -24.56
N LEU A 263 -1.32 -20.71 -25.13
CA LEU A 263 -1.14 -21.61 -26.28
C LEU A 263 -0.75 -20.84 -27.56
N GLU A 264 -1.32 -19.66 -27.75
CA GLU A 264 -1.08 -18.79 -28.89
C GLU A 264 0.18 -17.91 -28.72
N LYS A 265 0.83 -17.94 -27.55
CA LYS A 265 2.02 -17.15 -27.20
C LYS A 265 1.82 -15.64 -27.41
N ARG A 266 0.67 -15.13 -27.06
CA ARG A 266 0.30 -13.70 -27.08
C ARG A 266 0.00 -13.17 -25.68
N LEU A 267 -0.10 -11.84 -25.56
CA LEU A 267 -0.63 -11.23 -24.33
C LEU A 267 -2.14 -11.52 -24.19
N PRO A 268 -2.61 -11.80 -22.98
CA PRO A 268 -4.02 -12.01 -22.71
C PRO A 268 -4.81 -10.70 -22.83
N GLN A 269 -6.08 -10.84 -23.21
CA GLN A 269 -7.06 -9.75 -23.27
C GLN A 269 -8.11 -9.97 -22.19
N TRP A 270 -7.80 -9.53 -20.98
CA TRP A 270 -8.68 -9.72 -19.83
C TRP A 270 -10.00 -9.01 -20.00
N ALA A 271 -11.08 -9.63 -19.59
CA ALA A 271 -12.40 -9.03 -19.62
C ALA A 271 -12.44 -7.74 -18.77
N LYS A 272 -12.96 -6.65 -19.33
CA LYS A 272 -13.26 -5.45 -18.55
C LYS A 272 -14.25 -5.81 -17.44
N ARG A 273 -14.03 -5.26 -16.25
CA ARG A 273 -14.86 -5.53 -15.07
C ARG A 273 -16.33 -5.21 -15.38
N VAL A 274 -17.19 -6.23 -15.44
CA VAL A 274 -18.64 -6.00 -15.50
C VAL A 274 -19.05 -5.44 -14.12
N GLN A 275 -19.57 -4.20 -14.12
CA GLN A 275 -20.24 -3.64 -12.95
C GLN A 275 -21.38 -4.58 -12.57
N GLY A 276 -21.35 -5.19 -11.40
CA GLY A 276 -22.51 -5.95 -10.92
C GLY A 276 -22.28 -7.19 -10.09
N LEU A 277 -21.06 -7.53 -9.69
CA LEU A 277 -20.84 -8.54 -8.66
C LEU A 277 -20.40 -7.85 -7.36
N SER A 278 -21.33 -7.12 -6.76
CA SER A 278 -21.29 -6.66 -5.38
C SER A 278 -21.70 -7.82 -4.46
N LYS A 279 -20.97 -7.93 -3.38
CA LYS A 279 -21.19 -8.59 -2.08
C LYS A 279 -20.75 -10.04 -1.99
#